data_08f02b5086e872053235ba079c728f66
#
_entry.id   08f02b5086e872053235ba079c728f66
#
_cell.length_a   1.000
_cell.length_b   1.000
_cell.length_c   1.000
_cell.angle_alpha   90.00
_cell.angle_beta   90.00
_cell.angle_gamma   90.00
#
_symmetry.space_group_name_H-M   'P 1'
#
loop_
_entity.id
_entity.type
_entity.pdbx_description
1 polymer ?
#
loop_
_entity_poly.entity_id
_entity_poly.type
_entity_poly.pdbx_seq_one_letter_code
_entity_poly.pdbx_strand_id
1 'polypeptide(L)'
;VNHWCHEKVIYTPSDSRTSSPLASVKTAYGRCGEESTFLVAALRSVGIPARQVYTPRWAHTDDNHAWVEAWVDGQWHFLGACEPEPVLDLGWFNAPASRGMLMHTKVFGRYNGPEEVMSRTSGYTEINVIGNYAPTTQATVTVTTPDNQPVKNAQVDFKLYNYAEFYTVASKTTNDQGKASLSAGKGDMLVWATDGERFGYGKLSFAKDAAITIILDKQAGE
;
A
#
# COMPACT_ATOMS: atom_id res chain seq x y z
N VAL A 1 -25.85 0.28 3.00
CA VAL A 1 -25.11 -0.50 1.98
C VAL A 1 -24.27 -1.59 2.64
N ASN A 2 -23.38 -1.26 3.60
CA ASN A 2 -22.48 -2.26 4.20
C ASN A 2 -23.21 -3.39 4.94
N HIS A 3 -24.29 -3.11 5.66
CA HIS A 3 -25.16 -4.15 6.24
C HIS A 3 -25.72 -5.10 5.17
N TRP A 4 -26.21 -4.56 4.04
CA TRP A 4 -26.67 -5.40 2.94
C TRP A 4 -25.53 -6.27 2.39
N CYS A 5 -24.32 -5.74 2.25
CA CYS A 5 -23.17 -6.53 1.81
C CYS A 5 -22.85 -7.66 2.80
N HIS A 6 -22.90 -7.38 4.10
CA HIS A 6 -22.72 -8.37 5.17
C HIS A 6 -23.74 -9.53 5.09
N GLU A 7 -24.98 -9.23 4.71
CA GLU A 7 -26.01 -10.26 4.52
C GLU A 7 -25.79 -11.13 3.27
N LYS A 8 -24.99 -10.66 2.29
CA LYS A 8 -24.80 -11.34 1.00
C LYS A 8 -23.51 -12.12 0.92
N VAL A 9 -22.47 -11.72 1.63
CA VAL A 9 -21.13 -12.32 1.53
C VAL A 9 -20.59 -12.60 2.92
N ILE A 10 -20.11 -13.83 3.12
CA ILE A 10 -19.47 -14.28 4.36
C ILE A 10 -17.97 -14.40 4.12
N TYR A 11 -17.16 -13.92 5.07
CA TYR A 11 -15.71 -14.05 5.00
C TYR A 11 -15.31 -15.54 4.99
N THR A 12 -14.50 -15.89 4.01
CA THR A 12 -13.91 -17.23 3.89
C THR A 12 -12.46 -17.12 3.43
N PRO A 13 -11.48 -17.63 4.18
CA PRO A 13 -10.10 -17.65 3.77
C PRO A 13 -9.93 -18.43 2.46
N SER A 14 -9.12 -17.93 1.56
CA SER A 14 -8.83 -18.57 0.28
C SER A 14 -7.53 -18.03 -0.31
N ASP A 15 -6.76 -18.88 -0.96
CA ASP A 15 -5.62 -18.49 -1.78
C ASP A 15 -5.99 -18.29 -3.25
N SER A 16 -7.28 -18.41 -3.55
CA SER A 16 -7.80 -18.23 -4.90
C SER A 16 -7.66 -16.78 -5.37
N ARG A 17 -7.67 -16.60 -6.67
CA ARG A 17 -7.70 -15.30 -7.30
C ARG A 17 -8.95 -14.53 -6.88
N THR A 18 -8.81 -13.21 -6.66
CA THR A 18 -9.92 -12.31 -6.37
C THR A 18 -11.00 -12.41 -7.44
N SER A 19 -12.23 -12.69 -7.02
CA SER A 19 -13.39 -12.79 -7.90
C SER A 19 -14.07 -11.43 -8.13
N SER A 20 -14.88 -11.33 -9.18
CA SER A 20 -15.66 -10.13 -9.45
C SER A 20 -16.77 -9.93 -8.40
N PRO A 21 -17.27 -8.68 -8.20
CA PRO A 21 -18.40 -8.43 -7.29
C PRO A 21 -19.62 -9.31 -7.54
N LEU A 22 -19.99 -9.52 -8.80
CA LEU A 22 -21.13 -10.38 -9.14
C LEU A 22 -20.86 -11.87 -8.85
N ALA A 23 -19.64 -12.32 -9.03
CA ALA A 23 -19.26 -13.67 -8.66
C ALA A 23 -19.31 -13.86 -7.13
N SER A 24 -18.83 -12.88 -6.36
CA SER A 24 -18.88 -12.92 -4.88
C SER A 24 -20.33 -12.99 -4.37
N VAL A 25 -21.27 -12.25 -4.95
CA VAL A 25 -22.70 -12.36 -4.61
C VAL A 25 -23.26 -13.74 -4.91
N LYS A 26 -22.88 -14.30 -6.06
CA LYS A 26 -23.38 -15.63 -6.47
C LYS A 26 -22.85 -16.77 -5.61
N THR A 27 -21.61 -16.67 -5.17
CA THR A 27 -20.96 -17.68 -4.32
C THR A 27 -21.21 -17.46 -2.83
N ALA A 28 -21.62 -16.24 -2.45
CA ALA A 28 -21.91 -15.81 -1.08
C ALA A 28 -20.71 -15.86 -0.13
N TYR A 29 -19.49 -15.91 -0.62
CA TYR A 29 -18.27 -15.89 0.21
C TYR A 29 -17.12 -15.14 -0.49
N GLY A 30 -16.15 -14.68 0.32
CA GLY A 30 -14.92 -14.04 -0.15
C GLY A 30 -13.97 -13.69 0.97
N ARG A 31 -12.73 -13.39 0.60
CA ARG A 31 -11.73 -12.78 1.49
C ARG A 31 -11.96 -11.28 1.61
N CYS A 32 -11.10 -10.61 2.38
CA CYS A 32 -11.12 -9.15 2.45
C CYS A 32 -10.98 -8.46 1.07
N GLY A 33 -10.24 -9.06 0.15
CA GLY A 33 -10.10 -8.56 -1.23
C GLY A 33 -11.42 -8.58 -2.00
N GLU A 34 -12.15 -9.68 -1.99
CA GLU A 34 -13.46 -9.83 -2.63
C GLU A 34 -14.53 -9.00 -1.94
N GLU A 35 -14.57 -9.03 -0.60
CA GLU A 35 -15.53 -8.25 0.20
C GLU A 35 -15.37 -6.75 -0.02
N SER A 36 -14.14 -6.24 -0.05
CA SER A 36 -13.87 -4.83 -0.29
C SER A 36 -14.19 -4.41 -1.72
N THR A 37 -13.87 -5.22 -2.73
CA THR A 37 -14.25 -4.97 -4.11
C THR A 37 -15.78 -4.96 -4.28
N PHE A 38 -16.48 -5.87 -3.61
CA PHE A 38 -17.93 -5.94 -3.59
C PHE A 38 -18.56 -4.70 -2.95
N LEU A 39 -18.08 -4.28 -1.77
CA LEU A 39 -18.59 -3.09 -1.11
C LEU A 39 -18.34 -1.81 -1.94
N VAL A 40 -17.16 -1.68 -2.56
CA VAL A 40 -16.87 -0.55 -3.46
C VAL A 40 -17.89 -0.50 -4.61
N ALA A 41 -18.15 -1.63 -5.25
CA ALA A 41 -19.12 -1.72 -6.34
C ALA A 41 -20.55 -1.35 -5.86
N ALA A 42 -20.96 -1.87 -4.69
CA ALA A 42 -22.26 -1.57 -4.11
C ALA A 42 -22.43 -0.09 -3.75
N LEU A 43 -21.41 0.54 -3.13
CA LEU A 43 -21.42 1.98 -2.82
C LEU A 43 -21.51 2.83 -4.09
N ARG A 44 -20.70 2.52 -5.10
CA ARG A 44 -20.71 3.25 -6.38
C ARG A 44 -22.04 3.11 -7.11
N SER A 45 -22.72 1.96 -7.01
CA SER A 45 -24.02 1.74 -7.65
C SER A 45 -25.12 2.64 -7.10
N VAL A 46 -24.98 3.16 -5.90
CA VAL A 46 -25.91 4.12 -5.29
C VAL A 46 -25.34 5.55 -5.23
N GLY A 47 -24.30 5.83 -6.02
CA GLY A 47 -23.77 7.19 -6.20
C GLY A 47 -22.76 7.64 -5.11
N ILE A 48 -22.28 6.74 -4.25
CA ILE A 48 -21.27 7.06 -3.23
C ILE A 48 -19.88 6.76 -3.79
N PRO A 49 -19.00 7.75 -3.95
CA PRO A 49 -17.62 7.49 -4.34
C PRO A 49 -16.92 6.62 -3.29
N ALA A 50 -16.29 5.56 -3.74
CA ALA A 50 -15.61 4.61 -2.86
C ALA A 50 -14.39 4.03 -3.55
N ARG A 51 -13.41 3.59 -2.75
CA ARG A 51 -12.17 2.99 -3.22
C ARG A 51 -11.70 1.89 -2.26
N GLN A 52 -11.03 0.88 -2.79
CA GLN A 52 -10.40 -0.15 -1.99
C GLN A 52 -9.07 0.37 -1.45
N VAL A 53 -8.83 0.18 -0.16
CA VAL A 53 -7.51 0.38 0.46
C VAL A 53 -6.88 -0.97 0.72
N TYR A 54 -5.58 -1.07 0.48
CA TYR A 54 -4.82 -2.28 0.66
C TYR A 54 -3.51 -1.99 1.41
N THR A 55 -3.26 -2.74 2.48
CA THR A 55 -1.93 -2.85 3.09
C THR A 55 -1.30 -4.18 2.64
N PRO A 56 -0.22 -4.15 1.84
CA PRO A 56 0.37 -5.37 1.30
C PRO A 56 0.96 -6.26 2.38
N ARG A 57 1.49 -5.66 3.43
CA ARG A 57 1.98 -6.35 4.63
C ARG A 57 1.80 -5.46 5.85
N TRP A 58 1.31 -6.04 6.94
CA TRP A 58 1.35 -5.41 8.25
C TRP A 58 2.78 -5.30 8.77
N ALA A 59 3.05 -4.27 9.58
CA ALA A 59 4.35 -4.10 10.22
C ALA A 59 4.52 -4.96 11.49
N HIS A 60 3.44 -5.43 12.08
CA HIS A 60 3.41 -6.07 13.40
C HIS A 60 3.03 -7.55 13.37
N THR A 61 2.51 -8.05 12.25
CA THR A 61 2.08 -9.44 12.09
C THR A 61 2.17 -9.87 10.63
N ASP A 62 2.38 -11.17 10.42
CA ASP A 62 2.41 -11.80 9.10
C ASP A 62 1.01 -11.82 8.52
N ASP A 63 0.67 -10.84 7.72
CA ASP A 63 -0.56 -10.78 6.92
C ASP A 63 -0.64 -9.49 6.09
N ASN A 64 -1.67 -9.42 5.28
CA ASN A 64 -2.15 -8.25 4.56
C ASN A 64 -3.61 -7.98 4.93
N HIS A 65 -4.16 -6.87 4.48
CA HIS A 65 -5.58 -6.57 4.65
C HIS A 65 -6.07 -5.60 3.56
N ALA A 66 -7.36 -5.71 3.24
CA ALA A 66 -8.05 -4.79 2.37
C ALA A 66 -9.37 -4.35 3.00
N TRP A 67 -9.69 -3.07 2.85
CA TRP A 67 -10.93 -2.47 3.31
C TRP A 67 -11.37 -1.38 2.35
N VAL A 68 -12.29 -0.51 2.74
CA VAL A 68 -12.88 0.50 1.87
C VAL A 68 -12.78 1.89 2.47
N GLU A 69 -12.53 2.88 1.63
CA GLU A 69 -12.81 4.29 1.92
C GLU A 69 -14.00 4.77 1.08
N ALA A 70 -14.90 5.52 1.70
CA ALA A 70 -16.02 6.20 1.07
C ALA A 70 -15.90 7.70 1.23
N TRP A 71 -16.26 8.46 0.18
CA TRP A 71 -16.28 9.91 0.22
C TRP A 71 -17.60 10.40 0.81
N VAL A 72 -17.51 10.99 2.01
CA VAL A 72 -18.67 11.47 2.78
C VAL A 72 -18.35 12.85 3.35
N ASP A 73 -19.25 13.79 3.18
CA ASP A 73 -19.13 15.16 3.70
C ASP A 73 -17.80 15.85 3.37
N GLY A 74 -17.30 15.63 2.15
CA GLY A 74 -16.10 16.31 1.66
C GLY A 74 -14.76 15.68 2.07
N GLN A 75 -14.75 14.46 2.61
CA GLN A 75 -13.54 13.74 2.99
C GLN A 75 -13.69 12.22 2.86
N TRP A 76 -12.55 11.54 2.84
CA TRP A 76 -12.51 10.08 2.86
C TRP A 76 -12.66 9.54 4.28
N HIS A 77 -13.58 8.58 4.45
CA HIS A 77 -13.79 7.82 5.68
C HIS A 77 -13.61 6.34 5.40
N PHE A 78 -13.04 5.60 6.33
CA PHE A 78 -12.86 4.17 6.15
C PHE A 78 -13.94 3.33 6.83
N LEU A 79 -14.14 2.12 6.32
CA LEU A 79 -15.03 1.11 6.88
C LEU A 79 -14.55 -0.29 6.47
N GLY A 80 -14.75 -1.26 7.34
CA GLY A 80 -14.50 -2.67 7.05
C GLY A 80 -15.56 -3.20 6.08
N ALA A 81 -15.14 -3.87 5.02
CA ALA A 81 -16.05 -4.40 4.01
C ALA A 81 -16.83 -5.60 4.54
N CYS A 82 -18.15 -5.57 4.42
CA CYS A 82 -19.05 -6.59 4.96
C CYS A 82 -18.95 -6.75 6.50
N GLU A 83 -18.38 -5.76 7.17
CA GLU A 83 -18.18 -5.69 8.62
C GLU A 83 -18.79 -4.38 9.13
N PRO A 84 -20.13 -4.24 9.17
CA PRO A 84 -20.78 -2.99 9.53
C PRO A 84 -20.54 -2.62 10.98
N GLU A 85 -20.15 -1.35 11.19
CA GLU A 85 -19.99 -0.73 12.50
C GLU A 85 -21.00 0.42 12.66
N PRO A 86 -21.27 0.89 13.88
CA PRO A 86 -22.25 1.97 14.12
C PRO A 86 -21.88 3.29 13.47
N VAL A 87 -20.58 3.53 13.28
CA VAL A 87 -20.02 4.77 12.74
C VAL A 87 -18.92 4.49 11.73
N LEU A 88 -18.60 5.47 10.88
CA LEU A 88 -17.44 5.42 10.02
C LEU A 88 -16.14 5.56 10.83
N ASP A 89 -15.00 5.24 10.21
CA ASP A 89 -13.67 5.29 10.82
C ASP A 89 -13.52 4.35 12.04
N LEU A 90 -14.32 3.29 12.05
CA LEU A 90 -14.28 2.24 13.05
C LEU A 90 -14.17 0.86 12.38
N GLY A 91 -13.28 0.03 12.91
CA GLY A 91 -13.09 -1.35 12.50
C GLY A 91 -12.10 -2.04 13.44
N TRP A 92 -12.07 -3.37 13.46
CA TRP A 92 -11.13 -4.15 14.28
C TRP A 92 -9.66 -3.79 13.97
N PHE A 93 -9.40 -3.30 12.76
CA PHE A 93 -8.05 -2.96 12.28
C PHE A 93 -7.59 -1.53 12.62
N ASN A 94 -8.34 -0.74 13.41
CA ASN A 94 -7.93 0.62 13.80
C ASN A 94 -6.53 0.63 14.43
N ALA A 95 -6.29 -0.22 15.44
CA ALA A 95 -4.99 -0.27 16.10
C ALA A 95 -3.85 -0.76 15.19
N PRO A 96 -4.00 -1.85 14.41
CA PRO A 96 -3.02 -2.19 13.38
C PRO A 96 -2.77 -1.09 12.36
N ALA A 97 -3.81 -0.44 11.85
CA ALA A 97 -3.71 0.62 10.85
C ALA A 97 -2.93 1.83 11.36
N SER A 98 -3.15 2.23 12.62
CA SER A 98 -2.43 3.35 13.24
C SER A 98 -0.91 3.12 13.40
N ARG A 99 -0.46 1.89 13.22
CA ARG A 99 0.96 1.47 13.24
C ARG A 99 1.42 0.92 11.91
N GLY A 100 0.60 1.04 10.87
CA GLY A 100 0.92 0.58 9.53
C GLY A 100 2.10 1.35 8.92
N MET A 101 2.80 0.71 7.99
CA MET A 101 3.93 1.32 7.28
C MET A 101 3.52 1.84 5.91
N LEU A 102 2.67 1.11 5.18
CA LEU A 102 2.19 1.50 3.86
C LEU A 102 0.77 1.03 3.61
N MET A 103 -0.04 1.93 3.06
CA MET A 103 -1.37 1.64 2.55
C MET A 103 -1.56 2.38 1.24
N HIS A 104 -2.12 1.70 0.25
CA HIS A 104 -2.35 2.30 -1.05
C HIS A 104 -3.74 1.99 -1.58
N THR A 105 -4.16 2.77 -2.56
CA THR A 105 -5.40 2.56 -3.30
C THR A 105 -5.15 2.78 -4.79
N LYS A 106 -6.01 2.23 -5.63
CA LYS A 106 -5.96 2.41 -7.08
C LYS A 106 -7.05 3.36 -7.54
N VAL A 107 -6.66 4.36 -8.30
CA VAL A 107 -7.57 5.26 -9.00
C VAL A 107 -7.58 4.86 -10.47
N PHE A 108 -8.72 4.45 -10.97
CA PHE A 108 -8.89 4.09 -12.39
C PHE A 108 -9.02 5.36 -13.22
N GLY A 109 -8.15 5.49 -14.21
CA GLY A 109 -8.01 6.68 -15.04
C GLY A 109 -6.87 7.60 -14.63
N ARG A 110 -6.94 8.86 -15.06
CA ARG A 110 -5.91 9.86 -14.80
C ARG A 110 -6.10 10.49 -13.43
N TYR A 111 -5.08 10.42 -12.59
CA TYR A 111 -5.06 11.02 -11.27
C TYR A 111 -4.19 12.27 -11.24
N ASN A 112 -4.74 13.37 -10.71
CA ASN A 112 -4.07 14.65 -10.53
C ASN A 112 -4.28 15.23 -9.11
N GLY A 113 -4.63 14.38 -8.12
CA GLY A 113 -4.83 14.78 -6.74
C GLY A 113 -3.52 14.96 -5.96
N PRO A 114 -3.61 15.32 -4.68
CA PRO A 114 -2.46 15.67 -3.84
C PRO A 114 -1.72 14.45 -3.27
N GLU A 115 -2.29 13.24 -3.28
CA GLU A 115 -1.66 12.08 -2.70
C GLU A 115 -0.44 11.63 -3.50
N GLU A 116 0.57 11.10 -2.82
CA GLU A 116 1.79 10.59 -3.42
C GLU A 116 1.50 9.44 -4.40
N VAL A 117 1.98 9.58 -5.62
CA VAL A 117 1.85 8.54 -6.65
C VAL A 117 2.92 7.48 -6.42
N MET A 118 2.49 6.24 -6.25
CA MET A 118 3.35 5.07 -6.10
C MET A 118 3.74 4.50 -7.47
N SER A 119 2.75 4.34 -8.35
CA SER A 119 2.96 3.85 -9.70
C SER A 119 1.86 4.32 -10.66
N ARG A 120 2.15 4.29 -11.95
CA ARG A 120 1.18 4.55 -13.01
C ARG A 120 1.23 3.43 -14.04
N THR A 121 0.04 2.96 -14.43
CA THR A 121 -0.14 2.03 -15.54
C THR A 121 -1.08 2.66 -16.57
N SER A 122 -1.32 1.97 -17.67
CA SER A 122 -2.33 2.41 -18.65
C SER A 122 -3.76 2.39 -18.10
N GLY A 123 -4.03 1.57 -17.08
CA GLY A 123 -5.38 1.37 -16.52
C GLY A 123 -5.63 2.08 -15.21
N TYR A 124 -4.61 2.35 -14.41
CA TYR A 124 -4.76 2.97 -13.09
C TYR A 124 -3.52 3.70 -12.61
N THR A 125 -3.72 4.57 -11.63
CA THR A 125 -2.68 5.17 -10.79
C THR A 125 -2.81 4.60 -9.38
N GLU A 126 -1.71 4.10 -8.83
CA GLU A 126 -1.64 3.69 -7.42
C GLU A 126 -1.12 4.86 -6.59
N ILE A 127 -1.86 5.20 -5.54
CA ILE A 127 -1.56 6.32 -4.64
C ILE A 127 -1.40 5.87 -3.20
N ASN A 128 -0.52 6.55 -2.48
CA ASN A 128 -0.21 6.30 -1.08
C ASN A 128 -1.22 7.02 -0.17
N VAL A 129 -1.92 6.27 0.67
CA VAL A 129 -2.92 6.80 1.61
C VAL A 129 -2.59 6.53 3.07
N ILE A 130 -1.36 6.12 3.37
CA ILE A 130 -0.93 5.81 4.75
C ILE A 130 -1.17 6.98 5.71
N GLY A 131 -1.06 8.21 5.24
CA GLY A 131 -1.30 9.41 6.04
C GLY A 131 -2.72 9.55 6.60
N ASN A 132 -3.71 8.82 6.03
CA ASN A 132 -5.08 8.78 6.57
C ASN A 132 -5.19 7.92 7.82
N TYR A 133 -4.18 7.08 8.13
CA TYR A 133 -4.25 6.04 9.17
C TYR A 133 -3.19 6.20 10.24
N ALA A 134 -1.96 6.60 9.88
CA ALA A 134 -0.82 6.61 10.78
C ALA A 134 0.00 7.90 10.64
N PRO A 135 0.73 8.31 11.68
CA PRO A 135 1.77 9.32 11.55
C PRO A 135 2.82 8.88 10.55
N THR A 136 3.21 9.78 9.64
CA THR A 136 4.15 9.48 8.55
C THR A 136 5.42 10.30 8.64
N THR A 137 6.46 9.80 7.98
CA THR A 137 7.69 10.53 7.66
C THR A 137 7.98 10.33 6.19
N GLN A 138 8.36 11.40 5.50
CA GLN A 138 8.92 11.29 4.17
C GLN A 138 10.44 11.11 4.28
N ALA A 139 10.95 10.00 3.76
CA ALA A 139 12.38 9.73 3.71
C ALA A 139 12.88 9.74 2.27
N THR A 140 14.12 10.20 2.08
CA THR A 140 14.81 10.25 0.79
C THR A 140 15.94 9.23 0.77
N VAL A 141 15.96 8.39 -0.27
CA VAL A 141 17.03 7.47 -0.58
C VAL A 141 17.89 8.06 -1.69
N THR A 142 19.18 8.19 -1.43
CA THR A 142 20.17 8.55 -2.45
C THR A 142 20.94 7.31 -2.84
N VAL A 143 21.01 7.01 -4.13
CA VAL A 143 21.75 5.86 -4.66
C VAL A 143 22.99 6.35 -5.38
N THR A 144 24.15 5.83 -4.99
CA THR A 144 25.44 6.21 -5.57
C THR A 144 26.27 4.99 -5.99
N THR A 145 27.22 5.23 -6.88
CA THR A 145 28.35 4.32 -7.13
C THR A 145 29.34 4.37 -5.96
N PRO A 146 30.32 3.43 -5.88
CA PRO A 146 31.42 3.52 -4.91
C PRO A 146 32.24 4.83 -5.02
N ASP A 147 32.31 5.41 -6.21
CA ASP A 147 32.97 6.72 -6.45
C ASP A 147 32.07 7.93 -6.12
N ASN A 148 31.00 7.69 -5.38
CA ASN A 148 30.05 8.71 -4.92
C ASN A 148 29.35 9.47 -6.07
N GLN A 149 29.18 8.84 -7.23
CA GLN A 149 28.39 9.42 -8.33
C GLN A 149 26.92 9.02 -8.20
N PRO A 150 25.97 9.95 -8.44
CA PRO A 150 24.56 9.62 -8.37
C PRO A 150 24.16 8.63 -9.48
N VAL A 151 23.32 7.66 -9.13
CA VAL A 151 22.81 6.66 -10.07
C VAL A 151 21.37 7.02 -10.44
N LYS A 152 21.16 7.45 -11.67
CA LYS A 152 19.84 7.71 -12.26
C LYS A 152 19.17 6.39 -12.66
N ASN A 153 17.83 6.36 -12.57
CA ASN A 153 17.00 5.22 -12.95
C ASN A 153 17.30 3.92 -12.19
N ALA A 154 17.95 4.02 -11.02
CA ALA A 154 18.08 2.87 -10.13
C ALA A 154 16.70 2.52 -9.56
N GLN A 155 16.38 1.24 -9.52
CA GLN A 155 15.22 0.74 -8.80
C GLN A 155 15.52 0.75 -7.29
N VAL A 156 14.60 1.28 -6.50
CA VAL A 156 14.67 1.33 -5.05
C VAL A 156 13.45 0.62 -4.48
N ASP A 157 13.68 -0.53 -3.86
CA ASP A 157 12.64 -1.33 -3.22
C ASP A 157 12.64 -1.09 -1.72
N PHE A 158 11.48 -0.75 -1.18
CA PHE A 158 11.23 -0.63 0.24
C PHE A 158 10.58 -1.92 0.73
N LYS A 159 11.21 -2.59 1.68
CA LYS A 159 10.84 -3.94 2.08
C LYS A 159 10.54 -4.02 3.57
N LEU A 160 9.47 -4.77 3.90
CA LEU A 160 9.15 -5.17 5.27
C LEU A 160 9.48 -6.66 5.47
N TYR A 161 9.98 -6.99 6.65
CA TYR A 161 10.13 -8.38 7.06
C TYR A 161 8.76 -8.93 7.48
N ASN A 162 8.26 -9.91 6.73
CA ASN A 162 6.91 -10.47 6.91
C ASN A 162 6.87 -11.84 6.21
N TYR A 163 6.24 -12.83 6.82
CA TYR A 163 6.25 -14.22 6.35
C TYR A 163 7.66 -14.78 6.11
N ALA A 164 8.58 -14.47 7.06
CA ALA A 164 9.98 -14.89 7.00
C ALA A 164 10.75 -14.44 5.75
N GLU A 165 10.31 -13.36 5.08
CA GLU A 165 10.97 -12.77 3.92
C GLU A 165 10.98 -11.24 3.99
N PHE A 166 11.86 -10.60 3.23
CA PHE A 166 11.81 -9.17 2.98
C PHE A 166 10.92 -8.88 1.78
N TYR A 167 9.64 -8.65 2.06
CA TYR A 167 8.62 -8.37 1.05
C TYR A 167 8.67 -6.91 0.58
N THR A 168 8.73 -6.67 -0.73
CA THR A 168 8.68 -5.32 -1.30
C THR A 168 7.27 -4.75 -1.20
N VAL A 169 7.10 -3.71 -0.40
CA VAL A 169 5.82 -3.00 -0.23
C VAL A 169 5.70 -1.78 -1.13
N ALA A 170 6.83 -1.23 -1.57
CA ALA A 170 6.88 -0.10 -2.50
C ALA A 170 8.14 -0.14 -3.33
N SER A 171 8.06 0.34 -4.57
CA SER A 171 9.20 0.52 -5.46
C SER A 171 9.18 1.92 -6.04
N LYS A 172 10.34 2.56 -6.08
CA LYS A 172 10.55 3.87 -6.69
C LYS A 172 11.73 3.80 -7.64
N THR A 173 11.85 4.80 -8.48
CA THR A 173 12.98 4.95 -9.41
C THR A 173 13.70 6.27 -9.10
N THR A 174 15.03 6.24 -9.05
CA THR A 174 15.82 7.43 -8.78
C THR A 174 15.79 8.43 -9.94
N ASN A 175 15.80 9.72 -9.58
CA ASN A 175 15.89 10.83 -10.53
C ASN A 175 17.34 11.08 -11.01
N ASP A 176 17.57 12.19 -11.74
CA ASP A 176 18.88 12.59 -12.25
C ASP A 176 19.92 12.83 -11.14
N GLN A 177 19.48 13.09 -9.93
CA GLN A 177 20.33 13.29 -8.76
C GLN A 177 20.53 12.01 -7.95
N GLY A 178 20.09 10.85 -8.45
CA GLY A 178 20.16 9.56 -7.75
C GLY A 178 19.21 9.44 -6.58
N LYS A 179 18.11 10.23 -6.53
CA LYS A 179 17.21 10.30 -5.37
C LYS A 179 15.84 9.74 -5.67
N ALA A 180 15.28 9.03 -4.68
CA ALA A 180 13.91 8.57 -4.61
C ALA A 180 13.36 8.79 -3.21
N SER A 181 12.07 9.11 -3.08
CA SER A 181 11.44 9.40 -1.79
C SER A 181 10.17 8.57 -1.60
N LEU A 182 9.87 8.26 -0.35
CA LEU A 182 8.66 7.57 0.07
C LEU A 182 8.15 8.15 1.39
N SER A 183 6.85 8.35 1.49
CA SER A 183 6.17 8.59 2.76
C SER A 183 5.69 7.27 3.33
N ALA A 184 6.04 6.97 4.57
CA ALA A 184 5.64 5.73 5.25
C ALA A 184 5.36 5.96 6.73
N GLY A 185 4.73 5.00 7.38
CA GLY A 185 4.56 4.98 8.82
C GLY A 185 5.91 4.91 9.55
N LYS A 186 5.89 5.25 10.85
CA LYS A 186 7.11 5.35 11.67
C LYS A 186 7.62 3.98 12.12
N GLY A 187 8.27 3.27 11.24
CA GLY A 187 8.90 1.96 11.51
C GLY A 187 10.14 1.77 10.67
N ASP A 188 10.65 0.57 10.64
CA ASP A 188 11.89 0.20 9.95
C ASP A 188 11.58 -0.55 8.65
N MET A 189 12.32 -0.24 7.60
CA MET A 189 12.33 -0.96 6.34
C MET A 189 13.75 -1.32 5.92
N LEU A 190 13.89 -2.44 5.23
CA LEU A 190 15.06 -2.70 4.40
C LEU A 190 14.89 -1.96 3.08
N VAL A 191 15.85 -1.13 2.72
CA VAL A 191 15.93 -0.48 1.41
C VAL A 191 16.93 -1.22 0.55
N TRP A 192 16.49 -1.69 -0.60
CA TRP A 192 17.31 -2.37 -1.60
C TRP A 192 17.35 -1.54 -2.86
N ALA A 193 18.52 -1.25 -3.37
CA ALA A 193 18.67 -0.50 -4.62
C ALA A 193 19.50 -1.29 -5.64
N THR A 194 19.14 -1.15 -6.91
CA THR A 194 19.86 -1.80 -8.02
C THR A 194 19.78 -0.97 -9.30
N ASP A 195 20.84 -1.04 -10.11
CA ASP A 195 20.88 -0.53 -11.49
C ASP A 195 20.71 -1.64 -12.54
N GLY A 196 20.47 -2.89 -12.07
CA GLY A 196 20.35 -4.08 -12.88
C GLY A 196 21.61 -4.94 -12.92
N GLU A 197 22.77 -4.37 -12.69
CA GLU A 197 24.08 -5.06 -12.65
C GLU A 197 24.64 -5.13 -11.22
N ARG A 198 24.52 -4.02 -10.50
CA ARG A 198 24.99 -3.86 -9.12
C ARG A 198 23.82 -3.63 -8.19
N PHE A 199 24.04 -3.91 -6.92
CA PHE A 199 23.06 -3.63 -5.87
C PHE A 199 23.73 -3.15 -4.60
N GLY A 200 22.90 -2.59 -3.73
CA GLY A 200 23.24 -2.23 -2.37
C GLY A 200 21.98 -2.23 -1.51
N TYR A 201 22.16 -2.27 -0.20
CA TYR A 201 21.03 -2.24 0.72
C TYR A 201 21.41 -1.63 2.06
N GLY A 202 20.40 -1.21 2.79
CA GLY A 202 20.57 -0.68 4.14
C GLY A 202 19.23 -0.63 4.89
N LYS A 203 19.33 -0.48 6.20
CA LYS A 203 18.18 -0.30 7.08
C LYS A 203 17.82 1.19 7.16
N LEU A 204 16.58 1.54 6.89
CA LEU A 204 16.01 2.88 7.04
C LEU A 204 14.96 2.87 8.13
N SER A 205 15.09 3.74 9.13
CA SER A 205 14.09 3.94 10.16
C SER A 205 13.30 5.22 9.88
N PHE A 206 12.05 5.08 9.45
CA PHE A 206 11.14 6.22 9.24
C PHE A 206 10.76 6.95 10.54
N ALA A 207 11.07 6.36 11.71
CA ALA A 207 10.90 7.01 13.00
C ALA A 207 12.06 7.94 13.38
N LYS A 208 13.25 7.70 12.84
CA LYS A 208 14.51 8.36 13.26
C LYS A 208 15.21 9.08 12.11
N ASP A 209 15.13 8.54 10.90
CA ASP A 209 15.92 8.97 9.76
C ASP A 209 15.04 9.62 8.70
N ALA A 210 15.46 10.77 8.20
CA ALA A 210 14.83 11.41 7.05
C ALA A 210 15.54 11.06 5.73
N ALA A 211 16.69 10.40 5.77
CA ALA A 211 17.50 10.08 4.59
C ALA A 211 18.43 8.89 4.82
N ILE A 212 18.74 8.19 3.73
CA ILE A 212 19.76 7.15 3.67
C ILE A 212 20.50 7.22 2.33
N THR A 213 21.78 6.86 2.34
CA THR A 213 22.56 6.66 1.10
C THR A 213 22.82 5.17 0.91
N ILE A 214 22.49 4.65 -0.26
CA ILE A 214 22.76 3.28 -0.68
C ILE A 214 23.83 3.29 -1.75
N ILE A 215 24.93 2.60 -1.49
CA ILE A 215 26.05 2.45 -2.43
C ILE A 215 25.89 1.13 -3.18
N LEU A 216 25.94 1.17 -4.51
CA LEU A 216 25.89 -0.02 -5.35
C LEU A 216 27.28 -0.66 -5.43
N ASP A 217 27.68 -1.34 -4.38
CA ASP A 217 29.01 -1.92 -4.21
C ASP A 217 29.07 -3.45 -4.37
N LYS A 218 27.93 -4.10 -4.62
CA LYS A 218 27.79 -5.56 -4.78
C LYS A 218 27.34 -5.93 -6.19
N GLN A 219 27.73 -7.11 -6.65
CA GLN A 219 27.29 -7.66 -7.94
C GLN A 219 26.39 -8.89 -7.72
N ALA A 220 25.51 -9.15 -8.66
CA ALA A 220 24.66 -10.32 -8.60
C ALA A 220 25.52 -11.60 -8.66
N GLY A 221 25.35 -12.48 -7.65
CA GLY A 221 26.14 -13.71 -7.50
C GLY A 221 27.18 -13.67 -6.37
N GLU A 222 27.27 -12.56 -5.64
CA GLU A 222 28.06 -12.45 -4.41
C GLU A 222 27.23 -12.69 -3.15
#